data_22667ac8aa5aecbd8f581467faaf64f3
#
_entry.id   22667ac8aa5aecbd8f581467faaf64f3
#
_cell.length_a   1.000
_cell.length_b   1.000
_cell.length_c   1.000
_cell.angle_alpha   90.00
_cell.angle_beta   90.00
_cell.angle_gamma   90.00
#
_symmetry.space_group_name_H-M   'P 1'
#
loop_
_entity.id
_entity.type
_entity.pdbx_description
1 polymer ?
#
loop_
_entity_poly.entity_id
_entity_poly.type
_entity_poly.pdbx_seq_one_letter_code
_entity_poly.pdbx_strand_id
1 'polypeptide(L)'
;MASRPTEDVTRILTSSLNGRAFPILVALIALASTACDRAIPLTSSNTPPILLFNGTGTSPNDVAAVEIVLNQKHLPYSTANSTQLNEMSESQLRNYRLLIVPGGNFEIIGNHLTSGTSAHIHNAVKSGLNYLGICAGAFFGGNSVYNGLNLTSGVQFGFYSAENQGIRKAAVAITDAGGQTLDQYWEDGPQLSGWGSVVGKYPDGTPAIVEGMSGSGWVVLSGVHPEAPATWRRGMSFATPVSVDNAYAGTLIDAVLHRVSLAHY
;
A
#
# COMPACT_ATOMS: atom_id res chain seq x y z
N MET A 1 61.42 -6.67 -19.38
CA MET A 1 61.76 -7.71 -20.36
C MET A 1 60.43 -8.14 -20.95
N ALA A 2 60.13 -7.59 -22.06
CA ALA A 2 60.20 -8.13 -23.44
C ALA A 2 59.05 -9.15 -23.62
N SER A 3 58.22 -9.16 -24.65
CA SER A 3 58.02 -8.36 -25.87
C SER A 3 56.83 -8.95 -26.62
N ARG A 4 56.07 -8.12 -27.34
CA ARG A 4 55.18 -8.51 -28.47
C ARG A 4 56.01 -9.06 -29.64
N PRO A 5 55.46 -9.69 -30.67
CA PRO A 5 54.74 -9.02 -31.77
C PRO A 5 53.57 -9.84 -32.38
N THR A 6 52.51 -9.25 -32.97
CA THR A 6 52.20 -8.76 -34.35
C THR A 6 52.40 -9.76 -35.50
N GLU A 7 51.35 -9.88 -36.34
CA GLU A 7 51.21 -9.81 -37.81
C GLU A 7 50.01 -10.65 -38.27
N ASP A 8 48.96 -10.13 -38.83
CA ASP A 8 48.68 -9.55 -40.15
C ASP A 8 49.01 -10.47 -41.33
N VAL A 9 47.98 -10.91 -42.07
CA VAL A 9 48.04 -11.09 -43.53
C VAL A 9 46.67 -11.20 -44.19
N THR A 10 46.36 -10.18 -44.95
CA THR A 10 45.35 -10.07 -45.99
C THR A 10 45.65 -11.01 -47.14
N ARG A 11 44.64 -11.67 -47.74
CA ARG A 11 44.74 -12.07 -49.16
C ARG A 11 43.40 -12.05 -49.89
N ILE A 12 43.33 -11.15 -50.83
CA ILE A 12 42.38 -11.00 -51.91
C ILE A 12 42.56 -12.14 -52.89
N LEU A 13 41.48 -12.72 -53.41
CA LEU A 13 41.51 -13.31 -54.77
C LEU A 13 40.12 -13.09 -55.41
N THR A 14 40.18 -12.27 -56.47
CA THR A 14 39.18 -12.07 -57.51
C THR A 14 39.18 -13.23 -58.49
N SER A 15 38.03 -13.74 -58.90
CA SER A 15 37.89 -14.31 -60.25
C SER A 15 36.45 -14.15 -60.76
N SER A 16 36.35 -13.47 -61.87
CA SER A 16 35.14 -13.31 -62.68
C SER A 16 34.87 -14.60 -63.47
N LEU A 17 33.60 -14.87 -63.76
CA LEU A 17 33.16 -15.39 -65.06
C LEU A 17 31.63 -15.44 -65.20
N ASN A 18 31.20 -14.64 -66.11
CA ASN A 18 30.08 -14.71 -67.07
C ASN A 18 28.92 -15.73 -66.92
N GLY A 19 27.71 -15.20 -66.98
CA GLY A 19 26.79 -15.55 -68.06
C GLY A 19 25.64 -16.50 -67.65
N ARG A 20 24.53 -15.96 -67.55
CA ARG A 20 23.23 -16.27 -68.22
C ARG A 20 22.04 -15.77 -67.40
N ALA A 21 21.34 -14.83 -68.00
CA ALA A 21 20.06 -14.31 -67.45
C ALA A 21 18.97 -15.38 -67.63
N PHE A 22 18.28 -15.69 -66.52
CA PHE A 22 16.97 -16.27 -66.50
C PHE A 22 16.04 -15.33 -65.73
N PRO A 23 14.89 -14.93 -66.29
CA PRO A 23 13.96 -14.11 -65.53
C PRO A 23 13.18 -15.01 -64.57
N ILE A 24 13.45 -14.90 -63.30
CA ILE A 24 12.57 -15.48 -62.26
C ILE A 24 11.50 -14.45 -61.96
N LEU A 25 10.28 -14.81 -62.37
CA LEU A 25 9.04 -14.11 -62.05
C LEU A 25 8.78 -14.28 -60.56
N VAL A 26 9.13 -13.27 -59.75
CA VAL A 26 8.78 -13.24 -58.33
C VAL A 26 7.35 -12.74 -58.18
N ALA A 27 6.44 -13.67 -57.98
CA ALA A 27 5.07 -13.34 -57.57
C ALA A 27 5.14 -12.83 -56.11
N LEU A 28 4.98 -11.53 -55.89
CA LEU A 28 4.73 -10.95 -54.56
C LEU A 28 3.30 -11.31 -54.13
N ILE A 29 3.18 -12.33 -53.28
CA ILE A 29 1.97 -12.56 -52.49
C ILE A 29 1.98 -11.58 -51.36
N ALA A 30 1.24 -10.48 -51.49
CA ALA A 30 0.97 -9.58 -50.39
C ALA A 30 -0.03 -10.28 -49.43
N LEU A 31 0.49 -10.89 -48.37
CA LEU A 31 -0.31 -11.28 -47.22
C LEU A 31 -0.77 -10.01 -46.51
N ALA A 32 -1.98 -9.55 -46.79
CA ALA A 32 -2.67 -8.55 -45.95
C ALA A 32 -3.04 -9.23 -44.65
N SER A 33 -2.17 -9.11 -43.63
CA SER A 33 -2.51 -9.41 -42.24
C SER A 33 -3.46 -8.31 -41.76
N THR A 34 -4.77 -8.57 -41.85
CA THR A 34 -5.77 -7.79 -41.12
C THR A 34 -5.57 -8.11 -39.63
N ALA A 35 -4.70 -7.35 -38.98
CA ALA A 35 -4.69 -7.26 -37.54
C ALA A 35 -6.04 -6.62 -37.12
N CYS A 36 -7.01 -7.47 -36.74
CA CYS A 36 -8.13 -7.01 -35.94
C CYS A 36 -7.60 -6.50 -34.63
N ASP A 37 -7.28 -5.22 -34.62
CA ASP A 37 -7.05 -4.47 -33.36
C ASP A 37 -8.41 -4.40 -32.65
N ARG A 38 -8.74 -5.50 -31.93
CA ARG A 38 -9.80 -5.45 -30.93
C ARG A 38 -9.28 -4.57 -29.81
N ALA A 39 -9.49 -3.27 -29.94
CA ALA A 39 -9.49 -2.37 -28.83
C ALA A 39 -10.46 -2.95 -27.79
N ILE A 40 -9.91 -3.60 -26.76
CA ILE A 40 -10.69 -3.97 -25.57
C ILE A 40 -11.18 -2.62 -25.04
N PRO A 41 -12.49 -2.37 -25.00
CA PRO A 41 -12.98 -1.15 -24.39
C PRO A 41 -12.48 -1.19 -22.93
N LEU A 42 -11.64 -0.24 -22.55
CA LEU A 42 -11.37 0.08 -21.16
C LEU A 42 -12.71 0.54 -20.60
N THR A 43 -13.49 -0.39 -20.08
CA THR A 43 -14.61 -0.05 -19.21
C THR A 43 -13.97 0.64 -18.01
N SER A 44 -13.98 1.97 -18.00
CA SER A 44 -13.70 2.71 -16.79
C SER A 44 -14.69 2.20 -15.75
N SER A 45 -14.24 1.39 -14.79
CA SER A 45 -15.09 1.01 -13.69
C SER A 45 -15.45 2.31 -12.99
N ASN A 46 -16.74 2.61 -12.85
CA ASN A 46 -17.26 3.75 -12.09
C ASN A 46 -16.97 3.61 -10.59
N THR A 47 -16.28 2.56 -10.20
CA THR A 47 -15.91 2.30 -8.81
C THR A 47 -14.77 3.25 -8.40
N PRO A 48 -14.94 4.07 -7.37
CA PRO A 48 -13.85 4.87 -6.85
C PRO A 48 -12.64 4.00 -6.46
N PRO A 49 -11.41 4.50 -6.60
CA PRO A 49 -10.22 3.68 -6.36
C PRO A 49 -10.02 3.27 -4.89
N ILE A 50 -10.66 3.97 -3.96
CA ILE A 50 -10.50 3.78 -2.53
C ILE A 50 -11.80 3.29 -1.90
N LEU A 51 -11.71 2.24 -1.09
CA LEU A 51 -12.75 1.78 -0.18
C LEU A 51 -12.34 2.13 1.24
N LEU A 52 -13.12 2.96 1.93
CA LEU A 52 -12.95 3.29 3.34
C LEU A 52 -13.92 2.45 4.18
N PHE A 53 -13.41 1.64 5.08
CA PHE A 53 -14.23 0.87 6.00
C PHE A 53 -14.75 1.78 7.12
N ASN A 54 -16.08 1.83 7.29
CA ASN A 54 -16.77 2.60 8.32
C ASN A 54 -17.73 1.71 9.15
N GLY A 55 -17.42 0.41 9.25
CA GLY A 55 -18.25 -0.57 9.92
C GLY A 55 -18.14 -0.56 11.44
N THR A 56 -18.85 -1.49 12.06
CA THR A 56 -18.86 -1.67 13.51
C THR A 56 -17.45 -1.93 14.03
N GLY A 57 -17.06 -1.21 15.06
CA GLY A 57 -15.74 -1.25 15.65
C GLY A 57 -14.80 -0.14 15.17
N THR A 58 -15.04 0.52 14.01
CA THR A 58 -14.32 1.75 13.69
C THR A 58 -14.88 2.91 14.52
N SER A 59 -14.01 3.83 14.92
CA SER A 59 -14.45 5.08 15.54
C SER A 59 -15.02 6.01 14.46
N PRO A 60 -16.21 6.57 14.61
CA PRO A 60 -16.75 7.53 13.65
C PRO A 60 -15.88 8.77 13.48
N ASN A 61 -15.13 9.16 14.53
CA ASN A 61 -14.20 10.29 14.45
C ASN A 61 -13.00 9.96 13.58
N ASP A 62 -12.47 8.72 13.65
CA ASP A 62 -11.36 8.27 12.84
C ASP A 62 -11.76 8.17 11.36
N VAL A 63 -12.95 7.64 11.08
CA VAL A 63 -13.52 7.65 9.73
C VAL A 63 -13.58 9.07 9.19
N ALA A 64 -14.20 10.00 9.95
CA ALA A 64 -14.33 11.40 9.52
C ALA A 64 -12.96 12.09 9.31
N ALA A 65 -11.95 11.78 10.13
CA ALA A 65 -10.60 12.33 9.98
C ALA A 65 -9.94 11.83 8.68
N VAL A 66 -10.07 10.55 8.34
CA VAL A 66 -9.59 10.00 7.07
C VAL A 66 -10.34 10.63 5.89
N GLU A 67 -11.67 10.78 5.97
CA GLU A 67 -12.47 11.44 4.94
C GLU A 67 -12.02 12.88 4.68
N ILE A 68 -11.66 13.63 5.73
CA ILE A 68 -11.11 14.99 5.59
C ILE A 68 -9.82 14.96 4.77
N VAL A 69 -8.89 14.05 5.05
CA VAL A 69 -7.63 13.93 4.29
C VAL A 69 -7.92 13.55 2.84
N LEU A 70 -8.79 12.57 2.58
CA LEU A 70 -9.17 12.15 1.23
C LEU A 70 -9.78 13.30 0.42
N ASN A 71 -10.69 14.06 1.04
CA ASN A 71 -11.35 15.21 0.42
C ASN A 71 -10.35 16.35 0.13
N GLN A 72 -9.44 16.66 1.04
CA GLN A 72 -8.38 17.66 0.84
C GLN A 72 -7.47 17.29 -0.32
N LYS A 73 -7.23 16.00 -0.55
CA LYS A 73 -6.43 15.49 -1.66
C LYS A 73 -7.24 15.24 -2.94
N HIS A 74 -8.54 15.53 -2.93
CA HIS A 74 -9.46 15.26 -4.05
C HIS A 74 -9.43 13.79 -4.52
N LEU A 75 -9.22 12.86 -3.60
CA LEU A 75 -9.20 11.43 -3.88
C LEU A 75 -10.62 10.86 -3.80
N PRO A 76 -11.17 10.30 -4.89
CA PRO A 76 -12.50 9.69 -4.85
C PRO A 76 -12.48 8.39 -4.04
N TYR A 77 -13.46 8.23 -3.18
CA TYR A 77 -13.64 7.04 -2.35
C TYR A 77 -15.10 6.66 -2.22
N SER A 78 -15.35 5.43 -1.81
CA SER A 78 -16.63 4.97 -1.29
C SER A 78 -16.43 4.39 0.09
N THR A 79 -17.51 4.29 0.87
CA THR A 79 -17.50 3.67 2.19
C THR A 79 -18.19 2.30 2.16
N ALA A 80 -17.81 1.42 3.08
CA ALA A 80 -18.53 0.18 3.34
C ALA A 80 -18.62 -0.06 4.84
N ASN A 81 -19.84 -0.29 5.34
CA ASN A 81 -20.05 -0.78 6.70
C ASN A 81 -19.84 -2.31 6.77
N SER A 82 -19.95 -2.89 8.00
CA SER A 82 -19.72 -4.32 8.22
C SER A 82 -20.65 -5.21 7.39
N THR A 83 -21.93 -4.85 7.26
CA THR A 83 -22.89 -5.62 6.46
C THR A 83 -22.50 -5.61 4.98
N GLN A 84 -22.24 -4.43 4.44
CA GLN A 84 -21.81 -4.27 3.04
C GLN A 84 -20.51 -5.02 2.76
N LEU A 85 -19.53 -4.92 3.66
CA LEU A 85 -18.24 -5.59 3.49
C LEU A 85 -18.39 -7.12 3.58
N ASN A 86 -19.28 -7.62 4.45
CA ASN A 86 -19.61 -9.05 4.56
C ASN A 86 -20.27 -9.63 3.31
N GLU A 87 -20.93 -8.80 2.52
CA GLU A 87 -21.57 -9.18 1.25
C GLU A 87 -20.63 -9.10 0.04
N MET A 88 -19.46 -8.45 0.20
CA MET A 88 -18.48 -8.30 -0.88
C MET A 88 -17.72 -9.60 -1.14
N SER A 89 -17.74 -10.04 -2.39
CA SER A 89 -16.83 -11.09 -2.86
C SER A 89 -15.40 -10.55 -3.03
N GLU A 90 -14.43 -11.45 -3.09
CA GLU A 90 -13.03 -11.10 -3.42
C GLU A 90 -12.94 -10.30 -4.75
N SER A 91 -13.70 -10.72 -5.78
CA SER A 91 -13.69 -10.02 -7.07
C SER A 91 -14.22 -8.59 -6.99
N GLN A 92 -15.22 -8.33 -6.16
CA GLN A 92 -15.74 -6.97 -5.93
C GLN A 92 -14.72 -6.11 -5.17
N LEU A 93 -14.06 -6.66 -4.15
CA LEU A 93 -12.97 -5.98 -3.44
C LEU A 93 -11.82 -5.59 -4.39
N ARG A 94 -11.50 -6.44 -5.35
CA ARG A 94 -10.43 -6.19 -6.34
C ARG A 94 -10.77 -5.12 -7.37
N ASN A 95 -11.99 -4.60 -7.41
CA ASN A 95 -12.32 -3.41 -8.19
C ASN A 95 -11.76 -2.12 -7.57
N TYR A 96 -11.39 -2.16 -6.29
CA TYR A 96 -10.70 -1.07 -5.61
C TYR A 96 -9.18 -1.23 -5.74
N ARG A 97 -8.47 -0.12 -5.61
CA ARG A 97 -7.00 -0.11 -5.56
C ARG A 97 -6.48 -0.11 -4.12
N LEU A 98 -7.26 0.42 -3.19
CA LEU A 98 -6.89 0.59 -1.79
C LEU A 98 -8.08 0.35 -0.88
N LEU A 99 -7.91 -0.49 0.14
CA LEU A 99 -8.78 -0.58 1.31
C LEU A 99 -8.12 0.16 2.47
N ILE A 100 -8.84 1.12 3.07
CA ILE A 100 -8.42 1.81 4.29
C ILE A 100 -9.27 1.30 5.46
N VAL A 101 -8.61 0.83 6.52
CA VAL A 101 -9.25 0.50 7.80
C VAL A 101 -8.71 1.46 8.85
N PRO A 102 -9.54 2.40 9.35
CA PRO A 102 -9.14 3.42 10.31
C PRO A 102 -9.05 2.90 11.75
N GLY A 103 -8.84 3.82 12.69
CA GLY A 103 -8.81 3.54 14.11
C GLY A 103 -10.16 3.13 14.71
N GLY A 104 -10.13 2.67 15.97
CA GLY A 104 -11.27 2.16 16.72
C GLY A 104 -10.90 0.99 17.62
N ASN A 105 -11.70 -0.07 17.62
CA ASN A 105 -11.44 -1.30 18.37
C ASN A 105 -11.31 -2.49 17.41
N PHE A 106 -10.10 -3.02 17.27
CA PHE A 106 -9.80 -4.10 16.33
C PHE A 106 -10.49 -5.42 16.66
N GLU A 107 -10.78 -5.70 17.94
CA GLU A 107 -11.53 -6.88 18.37
C GLU A 107 -12.98 -6.79 17.88
N ILE A 108 -13.60 -5.62 18.04
CA ILE A 108 -14.97 -5.38 17.59
C ILE A 108 -15.02 -5.39 16.05
N ILE A 109 -14.04 -4.79 15.34
CA ILE A 109 -13.94 -4.87 13.88
C ILE A 109 -13.94 -6.32 13.43
N GLY A 110 -13.03 -7.13 13.96
CA GLY A 110 -12.89 -8.53 13.55
C GLY A 110 -14.12 -9.38 13.89
N ASN A 111 -14.74 -9.16 15.07
CA ASN A 111 -15.92 -9.92 15.50
C ASN A 111 -17.20 -9.59 14.72
N HIS A 112 -17.25 -8.44 14.02
CA HIS A 112 -18.40 -8.05 13.17
C HIS A 112 -18.18 -8.33 11.68
N LEU A 113 -17.03 -8.90 11.32
CA LEU A 113 -16.77 -9.44 10.00
C LEU A 113 -16.79 -10.98 10.06
N THR A 114 -17.31 -11.61 9.02
CA THR A 114 -17.27 -13.08 8.94
C THR A 114 -15.84 -13.55 8.63
N SER A 115 -15.52 -14.80 8.99
CA SER A 115 -14.25 -15.40 8.59
C SER A 115 -14.08 -15.49 7.05
N GLY A 116 -15.20 -15.65 6.33
CA GLY A 116 -15.22 -15.56 4.86
C GLY A 116 -14.85 -14.18 4.37
N THR A 117 -15.34 -13.12 5.00
CA THR A 117 -15.00 -11.73 4.66
C THR A 117 -13.51 -11.46 4.89
N SER A 118 -12.97 -11.85 6.04
CA SER A 118 -11.52 -11.70 6.30
C SER A 118 -10.69 -12.49 5.29
N ALA A 119 -11.12 -13.68 4.89
CA ALA A 119 -10.46 -14.46 3.84
C ALA A 119 -10.56 -13.76 2.47
N HIS A 120 -11.73 -13.19 2.11
CA HIS A 120 -11.88 -12.43 0.86
C HIS A 120 -10.96 -11.21 0.82
N ILE A 121 -10.86 -10.45 1.92
CA ILE A 121 -9.96 -9.30 2.00
C ILE A 121 -8.50 -9.76 1.91
N HIS A 122 -8.12 -10.79 2.68
CA HIS A 122 -6.77 -11.37 2.63
C HIS A 122 -6.39 -11.74 1.18
N ASN A 123 -7.25 -12.52 0.50
CA ASN A 123 -7.00 -12.98 -0.86
C ASN A 123 -7.00 -11.82 -1.87
N ALA A 124 -7.89 -10.84 -1.72
CA ALA A 124 -7.90 -9.63 -2.55
C ALA A 124 -6.57 -8.86 -2.42
N VAL A 125 -6.04 -8.72 -1.19
CA VAL A 125 -4.73 -8.09 -0.96
C VAL A 125 -3.62 -8.94 -1.57
N LYS A 126 -3.61 -10.25 -1.33
CA LYS A 126 -2.65 -11.15 -1.98
C LYS A 126 -2.67 -11.06 -3.50
N SER A 127 -3.82 -10.74 -4.08
CA SER A 127 -4.04 -10.59 -5.53
C SER A 127 -3.87 -9.16 -6.05
N GLY A 128 -3.52 -8.19 -5.20
CA GLY A 128 -3.13 -6.85 -5.62
C GLY A 128 -3.97 -5.68 -5.13
N LEU A 129 -5.00 -5.88 -4.30
CA LEU A 129 -5.61 -4.80 -3.53
C LEU A 129 -4.57 -4.27 -2.53
N ASN A 130 -4.39 -2.96 -2.43
CA ASN A 130 -3.51 -2.38 -1.41
C ASN A 130 -4.27 -2.19 -0.09
N TYR A 131 -3.54 -2.08 1.02
CA TYR A 131 -4.13 -1.94 2.35
C TYR A 131 -3.43 -0.86 3.16
N LEU A 132 -4.21 0.03 3.77
CA LEU A 132 -3.76 0.97 4.79
C LEU A 132 -4.51 0.69 6.08
N GLY A 133 -3.79 0.30 7.12
CA GLY A 133 -4.34 0.12 8.47
C GLY A 133 -3.80 1.18 9.41
N ILE A 134 -4.70 1.90 10.10
CA ILE A 134 -4.35 2.93 11.08
C ILE A 134 -4.83 2.46 12.46
N CYS A 135 -3.96 2.44 13.46
CA CYS A 135 -4.27 2.03 14.84
C CYS A 135 -4.98 0.67 14.89
N ALA A 136 -6.29 0.63 15.16
CA ALA A 136 -7.09 -0.60 15.12
C ALA A 136 -6.99 -1.32 13.77
N GLY A 137 -6.96 -0.58 12.67
CA GLY A 137 -6.76 -1.14 11.33
C GLY A 137 -5.38 -1.79 11.17
N ALA A 138 -4.34 -1.30 11.85
CA ALA A 138 -3.02 -1.92 11.83
C ALA A 138 -3.01 -3.24 12.62
N PHE A 139 -3.62 -3.30 13.79
CA PHE A 139 -3.83 -4.57 14.51
C PHE A 139 -4.61 -5.59 13.68
N PHE A 140 -5.71 -5.14 13.05
CA PHE A 140 -6.58 -5.98 12.23
C PHE A 140 -5.86 -6.49 10.97
N GLY A 141 -4.95 -5.71 10.39
CA GLY A 141 -4.08 -6.12 9.28
C GLY A 141 -3.11 -7.24 9.65
N GLY A 142 -2.75 -7.35 10.93
CA GLY A 142 -1.91 -8.42 11.49
C GLY A 142 -2.64 -9.75 11.66
N ASN A 143 -1.96 -10.69 12.34
CA ASN A 143 -2.50 -12.02 12.68
C ASN A 143 -3.28 -11.96 14.01
N SER A 144 -4.29 -11.09 14.11
CA SER A 144 -5.13 -11.00 15.30
C SER A 144 -6.02 -12.21 15.46
N VAL A 145 -6.16 -12.71 16.71
CA VAL A 145 -7.09 -13.81 17.06
C VAL A 145 -8.56 -13.44 16.86
N TYR A 146 -8.86 -12.14 16.78
CA TYR A 146 -10.19 -11.62 16.50
C TYR A 146 -10.39 -11.49 14.98
N ASN A 147 -10.28 -12.61 14.25
CA ASN A 147 -10.53 -12.69 12.82
C ASN A 147 -9.67 -11.71 11.97
N GLY A 148 -8.41 -11.47 12.40
CA GLY A 148 -7.47 -10.59 11.72
C GLY A 148 -7.14 -11.03 10.30
N LEU A 149 -6.73 -10.09 9.47
CA LEU A 149 -6.48 -10.33 8.05
C LEU A 149 -5.21 -11.14 7.76
N ASN A 150 -4.30 -11.24 8.72
CA ASN A 150 -3.01 -11.94 8.57
C ASN A 150 -2.24 -11.53 7.29
N LEU A 151 -2.18 -10.23 7.01
CA LEU A 151 -1.39 -9.68 5.90
C LEU A 151 0.11 -9.70 6.19
N THR A 152 0.48 -9.98 7.42
CA THR A 152 1.82 -9.87 8.01
C THR A 152 2.52 -11.22 8.20
N SER A 153 2.11 -12.25 7.47
CA SER A 153 2.74 -13.59 7.47
C SER A 153 2.83 -14.21 8.87
N GLY A 154 1.76 -14.11 9.65
CA GLY A 154 1.66 -14.72 10.99
C GLY A 154 2.05 -13.78 12.14
N VAL A 155 2.56 -12.58 11.86
CA VAL A 155 2.92 -11.63 12.92
C VAL A 155 1.67 -11.00 13.52
N GLN A 156 1.55 -11.09 14.84
CA GLN A 156 0.57 -10.40 15.66
C GLN A 156 1.25 -9.23 16.35
N PHE A 157 0.60 -8.08 16.38
CA PHE A 157 1.13 -6.87 17.02
C PHE A 157 0.62 -6.74 18.45
N GLY A 158 1.47 -6.23 19.33
CA GLY A 158 1.14 -5.79 20.67
C GLY A 158 0.98 -4.27 20.73
N PHE A 159 0.45 -3.77 21.84
CA PHE A 159 0.38 -2.34 22.09
C PHE A 159 1.77 -1.71 22.22
N TYR A 160 1.87 -0.43 21.90
CA TYR A 160 3.09 0.34 22.17
C TYR A 160 3.31 0.47 23.68
N SER A 161 4.58 0.53 24.11
CA SER A 161 4.99 0.44 25.52
C SER A 161 4.39 1.49 26.46
N ALA A 162 3.92 2.62 25.96
CA ALA A 162 3.20 3.64 26.76
C ALA A 162 1.94 3.08 27.43
N GLU A 163 1.26 2.14 26.80
CA GLU A 163 0.08 1.48 27.35
C GLU A 163 0.38 0.72 28.65
N ASN A 164 1.57 0.08 28.75
CA ASN A 164 2.03 -0.59 29.95
C ASN A 164 2.28 0.37 31.13
N GLN A 165 2.39 1.67 30.85
CA GLN A 165 2.55 2.74 31.83
C GLN A 165 1.20 3.37 32.19
N GLY A 166 0.08 2.84 31.68
CA GLY A 166 -1.27 3.38 31.88
C GLY A 166 -1.56 4.63 31.06
N ILE A 167 -0.69 4.96 30.09
CA ILE A 167 -0.91 6.07 29.17
C ILE A 167 -1.76 5.56 28.02
N ARG A 168 -2.98 6.11 27.87
CA ARG A 168 -3.93 5.67 26.83
C ARG A 168 -3.84 6.53 25.58
N LYS A 169 -3.44 7.78 25.70
CA LYS A 169 -3.26 8.72 24.58
C LYS A 169 -2.17 9.75 24.87
N ALA A 170 -1.43 10.12 23.86
CA ALA A 170 -0.32 11.07 23.96
C ALA A 170 0.01 11.72 22.61
N ALA A 171 0.71 12.85 22.66
CA ALA A 171 1.56 13.31 21.59
C ALA A 171 2.83 12.47 21.59
N VAL A 172 3.12 11.72 20.53
CA VAL A 172 4.29 10.85 20.45
C VAL A 172 5.17 11.26 19.29
N ALA A 173 6.45 11.51 19.57
CA ALA A 173 7.43 11.91 18.57
C ALA A 173 7.80 10.70 17.69
N ILE A 174 7.37 10.71 16.43
CA ILE A 174 7.70 9.69 15.45
C ILE A 174 8.83 10.19 14.58
N THR A 175 9.94 9.45 14.55
CA THR A 175 11.09 9.78 13.71
C THR A 175 11.10 8.88 12.48
N ASP A 176 11.16 9.47 11.29
CA ASP A 176 11.28 8.74 10.03
C ASP A 176 12.74 8.38 9.71
N ALA A 177 12.95 7.58 8.67
CA ALA A 177 14.27 7.17 8.22
C ALA A 177 15.14 8.32 7.67
N GLY A 178 14.53 9.44 7.30
CA GLY A 178 15.23 10.69 6.93
C GLY A 178 15.68 11.52 8.11
N GLY A 179 15.31 11.13 9.34
CA GLY A 179 15.61 11.84 10.57
C GLY A 179 14.63 12.97 10.90
N GLN A 180 13.55 13.12 10.14
CA GLN A 180 12.46 14.04 10.48
C GLN A 180 11.65 13.48 11.64
N THR A 181 11.33 14.32 12.62
CA THR A 181 10.48 13.96 13.75
C THR A 181 9.19 14.76 13.71
N LEU A 182 8.06 14.06 13.79
CA LEU A 182 6.72 14.62 13.87
C LEU A 182 6.05 14.14 15.15
N ASP A 183 5.46 15.05 15.93
CA ASP A 183 4.64 14.69 17.08
C ASP A 183 3.26 14.26 16.59
N GLN A 184 2.98 12.98 16.57
CA GLN A 184 1.72 12.45 16.11
C GLN A 184 0.81 12.04 17.27
N TYR A 185 -0.50 12.09 17.06
CA TYR A 185 -1.47 11.60 18.03
C TYR A 185 -1.38 10.07 18.09
N TRP A 186 -1.29 9.54 19.30
CA TRP A 186 -1.34 8.11 19.60
C TRP A 186 -2.44 7.85 20.63
N GLU A 187 -3.25 6.84 20.41
CA GLU A 187 -4.26 6.33 21.36
C GLU A 187 -4.32 4.82 21.23
N ASP A 188 -3.80 4.11 22.25
CA ASP A 188 -3.77 2.64 22.35
C ASP A 188 -3.34 1.92 21.05
N GLY A 189 -2.47 2.53 20.25
CA GLY A 189 -2.03 1.98 18.98
C GLY A 189 -0.92 0.94 19.12
N PRO A 190 -0.70 0.09 18.09
CA PRO A 190 0.31 -0.96 18.11
C PRO A 190 1.74 -0.46 17.98
N GLN A 191 2.68 -1.24 18.51
CA GLN A 191 4.04 -1.32 17.99
C GLN A 191 4.10 -2.42 16.93
N LEU A 192 4.81 -2.18 15.82
CA LEU A 192 4.70 -2.97 14.60
C LEU A 192 5.94 -3.83 14.32
N SER A 193 6.55 -4.39 15.38
CA SER A 193 7.75 -5.22 15.25
C SER A 193 7.46 -6.56 14.59
N GLY A 194 8.42 -7.03 13.80
CA GLY A 194 8.44 -8.38 13.24
C GLY A 194 7.94 -8.49 11.80
N TRP A 195 7.47 -7.40 11.19
CA TRP A 195 7.04 -7.40 9.80
C TRP A 195 7.30 -6.07 9.10
N GLY A 196 7.64 -6.15 7.82
CA GLY A 196 7.78 -5.02 6.91
C GLY A 196 9.07 -4.21 7.10
N SER A 197 9.24 -3.21 6.24
CA SER A 197 10.29 -2.20 6.36
C SER A 197 9.82 -1.06 7.27
N VAL A 198 10.69 -0.60 8.15
CA VAL A 198 10.33 0.43 9.15
C VAL A 198 10.43 1.82 8.53
N VAL A 199 9.28 2.48 8.42
CA VAL A 199 9.15 3.85 7.90
C VAL A 199 9.31 4.88 9.00
N GLY A 200 8.73 4.63 10.18
CA GLY A 200 8.80 5.51 11.33
C GLY A 200 8.94 4.74 12.64
N LYS A 201 9.63 5.33 13.60
CA LYS A 201 9.90 4.74 14.92
C LYS A 201 9.31 5.57 16.04
N TYR A 202 8.85 4.87 17.08
CA TYR A 202 8.53 5.42 18.37
C TYR A 202 9.82 5.91 19.09
N PRO A 203 9.70 6.71 20.17
CA PRO A 203 10.86 7.19 20.93
C PRO A 203 11.74 6.08 21.53
N ASP A 204 11.17 4.91 21.81
CA ASP A 204 11.91 3.73 22.30
C ASP A 204 12.60 2.93 21.19
N GLY A 205 12.50 3.38 19.93
CA GLY A 205 13.11 2.76 18.76
C GLY A 205 12.27 1.64 18.14
N THR A 206 11.12 1.27 18.74
CA THR A 206 10.22 0.27 18.15
C THR A 206 9.48 0.82 16.93
N PRO A 207 9.10 -0.02 15.96
CA PRO A 207 8.40 0.42 14.75
C PRO A 207 7.01 0.99 15.04
N ALA A 208 6.75 2.22 14.58
CA ALA A 208 5.47 2.91 14.65
C ALA A 208 4.71 2.87 13.31
N ILE A 209 5.46 2.91 12.21
CA ILE A 209 4.91 2.84 10.85
C ILE A 209 5.77 1.87 10.06
N VAL A 210 5.12 0.93 9.38
CA VAL A 210 5.80 -0.06 8.55
C VAL A 210 5.10 -0.22 7.20
N GLU A 211 5.87 -0.65 6.20
CA GLU A 211 5.33 -0.98 4.89
C GLU A 211 5.89 -2.32 4.38
N GLY A 212 5.17 -2.94 3.46
CA GLY A 212 5.65 -4.17 2.83
C GLY A 212 4.66 -4.79 1.87
N MET A 213 5.10 -5.87 1.23
CA MET A 213 4.25 -6.65 0.33
C MET A 213 3.51 -7.75 1.08
N SER A 214 2.23 -7.92 0.77
CA SER A 214 1.46 -9.10 1.14
C SER A 214 0.93 -9.75 -0.15
N GLY A 215 1.64 -10.73 -0.67
CA GLY A 215 1.43 -11.21 -2.03
C GLY A 215 1.75 -10.13 -3.06
N SER A 216 0.76 -9.76 -3.89
CA SER A 216 0.88 -8.66 -4.86
C SER A 216 0.34 -7.32 -4.33
N GLY A 217 -0.23 -7.25 -3.13
CA GLY A 217 -0.74 -6.02 -2.53
C GLY A 217 0.33 -5.29 -1.73
N TRP A 218 0.31 -3.95 -1.79
CA TRP A 218 1.13 -3.09 -0.96
C TRP A 218 0.39 -2.76 0.34
N VAL A 219 1.05 -2.93 1.46
CA VAL A 219 0.46 -2.75 2.80
C VAL A 219 1.26 -1.73 3.56
N VAL A 220 0.57 -0.73 4.12
CA VAL A 220 1.13 0.21 5.10
C VAL A 220 0.32 0.11 6.38
N LEU A 221 1.01 0.00 7.51
CA LEU A 221 0.42 -0.04 8.83
C LEU A 221 0.98 1.13 9.65
N SER A 222 0.08 1.84 10.34
CA SER A 222 0.44 2.94 11.24
C SER A 222 -0.11 2.67 12.65
N GLY A 223 0.76 2.71 13.64
CA GLY A 223 0.37 2.64 15.05
C GLY A 223 -0.03 3.99 15.66
N VAL A 224 0.07 5.06 14.88
CA VAL A 224 -0.28 6.43 15.25
C VAL A 224 -1.30 7.00 14.27
N HIS A 225 -1.87 8.16 14.60
CA HIS A 225 -2.92 8.83 13.84
C HIS A 225 -2.41 10.13 13.21
N PRO A 226 -1.75 10.09 12.05
CA PRO A 226 -1.33 11.32 11.36
C PRO A 226 -2.51 12.14 10.85
N GLU A 227 -3.70 11.53 10.70
CA GLU A 227 -4.95 12.17 10.29
C GLU A 227 -5.62 12.95 11.43
N ALA A 228 -5.12 12.85 12.67
CA ALA A 228 -5.77 13.40 13.87
C ALA A 228 -6.04 14.90 13.78
N PRO A 229 -7.30 15.36 13.89
CA PRO A 229 -7.66 16.76 13.86
C PRO A 229 -7.28 17.48 15.16
N ALA A 230 -7.29 18.82 15.15
CA ALA A 230 -6.96 19.64 16.32
C ALA A 230 -7.83 19.32 17.55
N THR A 231 -9.05 18.85 17.35
CA THR A 231 -9.98 18.52 18.44
C THR A 231 -9.49 17.36 19.31
N TRP A 232 -8.78 16.37 18.74
CA TRP A 232 -8.24 15.24 19.51
C TRP A 232 -7.02 15.64 20.33
N ARG A 233 -6.28 16.65 19.89
CA ARG A 233 -5.05 17.12 20.54
C ARG A 233 -5.27 17.99 21.77
N ARG A 234 -6.54 18.28 22.13
CA ARG A 234 -6.87 19.14 23.27
C ARG A 234 -6.32 18.57 24.58
N GLY A 235 -5.62 19.43 25.33
CA GLY A 235 -5.00 19.06 26.60
C GLY A 235 -3.66 18.34 26.48
N MET A 236 -3.13 18.22 25.26
CA MET A 236 -1.77 17.70 24.97
C MET A 236 -0.94 18.76 24.27
N SER A 237 0.39 18.66 24.38
CA SER A 237 1.34 19.56 23.72
C SER A 237 1.92 18.89 22.48
N PHE A 238 1.81 19.55 21.34
CA PHE A 238 2.39 19.12 20.08
C PHE A 238 3.32 20.21 19.55
N ALA A 239 4.52 19.86 19.15
CA ALA A 239 5.40 20.75 18.40
C ALA A 239 5.03 20.78 16.92
N THR A 240 4.49 19.67 16.38
CA THR A 240 4.10 19.55 14.98
C THR A 240 2.70 20.15 14.75
N PRO A 241 2.52 21.08 13.79
CA PRO A 241 1.20 21.58 13.41
C PRO A 241 0.31 20.46 12.82
N VAL A 242 -1.01 20.53 13.08
CA VAL A 242 -2.00 19.59 12.53
C VAL A 242 -1.89 19.44 11.00
N SER A 243 -1.67 20.56 10.30
CA SER A 243 -1.56 20.56 8.84
C SER A 243 -0.36 19.75 8.32
N VAL A 244 0.72 19.69 9.10
CA VAL A 244 1.91 18.90 8.75
C VAL A 244 1.62 17.41 8.91
N ASP A 245 0.98 17.01 10.01
CA ASP A 245 0.60 15.60 10.21
C ASP A 245 -0.45 15.15 9.20
N ASN A 246 -1.46 15.98 8.92
CA ASN A 246 -2.46 15.64 7.89
C ASN A 246 -1.83 15.54 6.49
N ALA A 247 -0.81 16.36 6.19
CA ALA A 247 -0.03 16.20 4.96
C ALA A 247 0.74 14.88 4.93
N TYR A 248 1.28 14.46 6.09
CA TYR A 248 1.94 13.17 6.24
C TYR A 248 0.94 12.00 6.09
N ALA A 249 -0.27 12.10 6.67
CA ALA A 249 -1.34 11.13 6.41
C ALA A 249 -1.64 11.01 4.91
N GLY A 250 -1.71 12.16 4.23
CA GLY A 250 -1.85 12.20 2.78
C GLY A 250 -0.71 11.52 2.03
N THR A 251 0.53 11.64 2.52
CA THR A 251 1.69 10.96 1.96
C THR A 251 1.58 9.44 2.11
N LEU A 252 1.15 8.94 3.28
CA LEU A 252 0.91 7.50 3.48
C LEU A 252 -0.17 6.97 2.53
N ILE A 253 -1.28 7.68 2.38
CA ILE A 253 -2.36 7.30 1.47
C ILE A 253 -1.85 7.24 0.02
N ASP A 254 -1.12 8.25 -0.45
CA ASP A 254 -0.56 8.27 -1.81
C ASP A 254 0.42 7.14 -2.04
N ALA A 255 1.32 6.90 -1.07
CA ALA A 255 2.31 5.83 -1.14
C ALA A 255 1.63 4.47 -1.34
N VAL A 256 0.60 4.16 -0.52
CA VAL A 256 -0.15 2.91 -0.64
C VAL A 256 -0.95 2.84 -1.94
N LEU A 257 -1.67 3.91 -2.28
CA LEU A 257 -2.53 3.95 -3.48
C LEU A 257 -1.73 3.74 -4.77
N HIS A 258 -0.50 4.29 -4.82
CA HIS A 258 0.35 4.26 -6.01
C HIS A 258 1.51 3.26 -5.91
N ARG A 259 1.62 2.52 -4.79
CA ARG A 259 2.70 1.54 -4.52
C ARG A 259 4.09 2.17 -4.61
N VAL A 260 4.22 3.34 -4.03
CA VAL A 260 5.49 4.05 -3.91
C VAL A 260 6.08 3.73 -2.54
N SER A 261 7.27 3.14 -2.52
CA SER A 261 7.96 2.88 -1.25
C SER A 261 8.35 4.19 -0.58
N LEU A 262 8.09 4.28 0.71
CA LEU A 262 8.53 5.37 1.56
C LEU A 262 10.01 5.14 1.95
N ALA A 263 10.69 6.20 2.39
CA ALA A 263 12.01 6.03 3.00
C ALA A 263 11.90 5.15 4.25
N HIS A 264 12.81 4.19 4.42
CA HIS A 264 12.82 3.26 5.54
C HIS A 264 14.23 3.02 6.08
N TYR A 265 14.30 2.52 7.33
CA TYR A 265 15.54 2.24 8.05
C TYR A 265 16.26 1.00 7.52
#